data_32b14f70bbc7f281182e97908cea77ce
#
_entry.id   32b14f70bbc7f281182e97908cea77ce
#
_cell.length_a   1.000
_cell.length_b   1.000
_cell.length_c   1.000
_cell.angle_alpha   90.00
_cell.angle_beta   90.00
_cell.angle_gamma   90.00
#
_symmetry.space_group_name_H-M   'P 1'
#
loop_
_entity.id
_entity.type
_entity.pdbx_description
1 polymer ?
#
loop_
_entity_poly.entity_id
_entity_poly.type
_entity_poly.pdbx_seq_one_letter_code
_entity_poly.pdbx_strand_id
1 'polypeptide(L)'
;LLNLVFGIFLARLLSTTDYGMVAVLTIFSAMAGIFSESGFILALVNKKEVKHEDYNSVFWFNISIGASLYLILFLCAPFIADFYHTPELTRLARFQFLSFFIGSFGTAPTAYFFRNLMVKERSQIQIAAILISGITGVSCAYHGWGYWGIAVQTVVYVSTNTILLWIFSPWRPTFS
;
A
#
# COMPACT_ATOMS: atom_id res chain seq x y z
N LEU A 1 16.90 3.24 -6.43
CA LEU A 1 17.34 2.96 -7.80
C LEU A 1 16.27 2.18 -8.60
N LEU A 2 15.80 1.01 -8.13
CA LEU A 2 14.80 0.20 -8.86
C LEU A 2 13.51 0.96 -9.17
N ASN A 3 12.95 1.67 -8.20
CA ASN A 3 11.75 2.50 -8.41
C ASN A 3 11.98 3.60 -9.47
N LEU A 4 13.18 4.15 -9.54
CA LEU A 4 13.55 5.15 -10.54
C LEU A 4 13.59 4.54 -11.94
N VAL A 5 14.15 3.34 -12.08
CA VAL A 5 14.18 2.62 -13.35
C VAL A 5 12.77 2.36 -13.86
N PHE A 6 11.90 1.77 -13.02
CA PHE A 6 10.51 1.53 -13.40
C PHE A 6 9.74 2.84 -13.67
N GLY A 7 10.03 3.90 -12.89
CA GLY A 7 9.47 5.23 -13.13
C GLY A 7 9.82 5.81 -14.49
N ILE A 8 11.05 5.62 -14.94
CA ILE A 8 11.49 6.07 -16.28
C ILE A 8 10.76 5.31 -17.38
N PHE A 9 10.61 3.98 -17.24
CA PHE A 9 9.86 3.20 -18.22
C PHE A 9 8.39 3.63 -18.28
N LEU A 10 7.74 3.83 -17.14
CA LEU A 10 6.37 4.32 -17.08
C LEU A 10 6.25 5.73 -17.67
N ALA A 11 7.21 6.62 -17.40
CA ALA A 11 7.21 7.96 -17.96
C ALA A 11 7.29 7.99 -19.49
N ARG A 12 7.88 6.98 -20.10
CA ARG A 12 7.95 6.84 -21.55
C ARG A 12 6.69 6.23 -22.17
N LEU A 13 5.94 5.45 -21.39
CA LEU A 13 4.77 4.70 -21.86
C LEU A 13 3.47 5.44 -21.61
N LEU A 14 3.43 6.34 -20.63
CA LEU A 14 2.24 7.02 -20.17
C LEU A 14 2.21 8.49 -20.59
N SER A 15 0.99 9.00 -20.83
CA SER A 15 0.75 10.42 -21.12
C SER A 15 0.78 11.28 -19.85
N THR A 16 0.91 12.59 -20.02
CA THR A 16 0.79 13.57 -18.93
C THR A 16 -0.58 13.52 -18.26
N THR A 17 -1.64 13.20 -19.01
CA THR A 17 -3.00 13.03 -18.48
C THR A 17 -3.08 11.82 -17.55
N ASP A 18 -2.45 10.70 -17.92
CA ASP A 18 -2.39 9.49 -17.07
C ASP A 18 -1.73 9.78 -15.74
N TYR A 19 -0.59 10.50 -15.76
CA TYR A 19 0.08 10.95 -14.53
C TYR A 19 -0.77 11.92 -13.72
N GLY A 20 -1.51 12.81 -14.38
CA GLY A 20 -2.41 13.75 -13.71
C GLY A 20 -3.49 13.05 -12.92
N MET A 21 -4.13 12.01 -13.48
CA MET A 21 -5.14 11.22 -12.78
C MET A 21 -4.58 10.51 -11.53
N VAL A 22 -3.41 9.92 -11.66
CA VAL A 22 -2.76 9.23 -10.53
C VAL A 22 -2.26 10.24 -9.50
N ALA A 23 -1.77 11.40 -9.90
CA ALA A 23 -1.33 12.45 -8.98
C ALA A 23 -2.46 12.94 -8.07
N VAL A 24 -3.68 13.11 -8.61
CA VAL A 24 -4.85 13.43 -7.79
C VAL A 24 -5.06 12.40 -6.70
N LEU A 25 -5.04 11.12 -7.06
CA LEU A 25 -5.22 10.04 -6.09
C LEU A 25 -4.08 9.95 -5.08
N THR A 26 -2.86 10.31 -5.48
CA THR A 26 -1.69 10.33 -4.59
C THR A 26 -1.86 11.32 -3.45
N ILE A 27 -2.50 12.47 -3.68
CA ILE A 27 -2.79 13.45 -2.63
C ILE A 27 -3.70 12.82 -1.56
N PHE A 28 -4.80 12.20 -1.98
CA PHE A 28 -5.72 11.53 -1.05
C PHE A 28 -5.05 10.34 -0.36
N SER A 29 -4.23 9.61 -1.09
CA SER A 29 -3.44 8.50 -0.54
C SER A 29 -2.45 8.97 0.52
N ALA A 30 -1.77 10.09 0.30
CA ALA A 30 -0.85 10.66 1.29
C ALA A 30 -1.58 11.09 2.57
N MET A 31 -2.73 11.73 2.43
CA MET A 31 -3.56 12.09 3.59
C MET A 31 -4.01 10.86 4.38
N ALA A 32 -4.53 9.85 3.68
CA ALA A 32 -4.96 8.62 4.32
C ALA A 32 -3.79 7.85 4.95
N GLY A 33 -2.62 7.89 4.34
CA GLY A 33 -1.38 7.29 4.85
C GLY A 33 -1.00 7.83 6.23
N ILE A 34 -1.14 9.14 6.47
CA ILE A 34 -0.87 9.77 7.77
C ILE A 34 -1.75 9.14 8.87
N PHE A 35 -3.01 8.88 8.58
CA PHE A 35 -3.91 8.22 9.53
C PHE A 35 -3.57 6.73 9.72
N SER A 36 -3.16 6.05 8.66
CA SER A 36 -2.80 4.63 8.70
C SER A 36 -1.49 4.38 9.45
N GLU A 37 -0.52 5.28 9.31
CA GLU A 37 0.80 5.16 9.94
C GLU A 37 0.85 5.68 11.39
N SER A 38 -0.27 5.86 12.04
CA SER A 38 -0.48 6.55 13.33
C SER A 38 0.40 6.10 14.52
N GLY A 39 1.66 5.84 14.28
CA GLY A 39 2.68 5.61 15.30
C GLY A 39 2.64 4.24 15.99
N PHE A 40 1.72 3.35 15.61
CA PHE A 40 1.61 2.03 16.25
C PHE A 40 2.84 1.15 16.05
N ILE A 41 3.48 1.23 14.88
CA ILE A 41 4.74 0.52 14.62
C ILE A 41 5.81 1.02 15.60
N LEU A 42 5.95 2.35 15.72
CA LEU A 42 6.90 2.96 16.65
C LEU A 42 6.56 2.65 18.11
N ALA A 43 5.29 2.65 18.46
CA ALA A 43 4.85 2.29 19.81
C ALA A 43 5.24 0.86 20.19
N LEU A 44 5.01 -0.10 19.26
CA LEU A 44 5.42 -1.49 19.47
C LEU A 44 6.95 -1.65 19.52
N VAL A 45 7.68 -0.93 18.66
CA VAL A 45 9.15 -1.01 18.63
C VAL A 45 9.76 -0.45 19.89
N ASN A 46 9.22 0.65 20.43
CA ASN A 46 9.75 1.34 21.61
C ASN A 46 9.28 0.78 22.96
N LYS A 47 8.25 -0.08 22.96
CA LYS A 47 7.77 -0.71 24.19
C LYS A 47 8.83 -1.66 24.77
N LYS A 48 9.15 -1.53 26.07
CA LYS A 48 10.20 -2.34 26.73
C LYS A 48 9.92 -3.84 26.64
N GLU A 49 8.71 -4.26 26.97
CA GLU A 49 8.25 -5.64 26.84
C GLU A 49 7.00 -5.68 25.98
N VAL A 50 7.06 -6.41 24.88
CA VAL A 50 5.92 -6.59 23.96
C VAL A 50 5.47 -8.03 24.06
N LYS A 51 4.21 -8.19 24.40
CA LYS A 51 3.52 -9.49 24.45
C LYS A 51 2.84 -9.78 23.11
N HIS A 52 2.48 -11.02 22.91
CA HIS A 52 1.69 -11.42 21.72
C HIS A 52 0.38 -10.63 21.59
N GLU A 53 -0.27 -10.34 22.71
CA GLU A 53 -1.51 -9.56 22.81
C GLU A 53 -1.36 -8.14 22.27
N ASP A 54 -0.20 -7.51 22.44
CA ASP A 54 0.07 -6.16 21.96
C ASP A 54 0.10 -6.13 20.41
N TYR A 55 0.78 -7.11 19.81
CA TYR A 55 0.78 -7.25 18.34
C TYR A 55 -0.63 -7.55 17.81
N ASN A 56 -1.35 -8.40 18.53
CA ASN A 56 -2.72 -8.78 18.17
C ASN A 56 -3.67 -7.59 18.23
N SER A 57 -3.59 -6.78 19.30
CA SER A 57 -4.40 -5.57 19.45
C SER A 57 -4.11 -4.55 18.35
N VAL A 58 -2.84 -4.29 18.04
CA VAL A 58 -2.44 -3.39 16.96
C VAL A 58 -2.90 -3.93 15.59
N PHE A 59 -2.82 -5.22 15.38
CA PHE A 59 -3.25 -5.86 14.14
C PHE A 59 -4.75 -5.63 13.88
N TRP A 60 -5.61 -5.98 14.81
CA TRP A 60 -7.06 -5.83 14.66
C TRP A 60 -7.48 -4.36 14.58
N PHE A 61 -6.82 -3.50 15.36
CA PHE A 61 -7.07 -2.06 15.32
C PHE A 61 -6.71 -1.47 13.93
N ASN A 62 -5.56 -1.82 13.38
CA ASN A 62 -5.16 -1.34 12.04
C ASN A 62 -6.04 -1.87 10.92
N ILE A 63 -6.50 -3.12 11.01
CA ILE A 63 -7.49 -3.64 10.05
C ILE A 63 -8.78 -2.81 10.11
N SER A 64 -9.24 -2.49 11.31
CA SER A 64 -10.44 -1.67 11.49
C SER A 64 -10.27 -0.27 10.89
N ILE A 65 -9.12 0.36 11.14
CA ILE A 65 -8.79 1.66 10.53
C ILE A 65 -8.67 1.53 9.00
N GLY A 66 -7.95 0.54 8.50
CA GLY A 66 -7.77 0.33 7.07
C GLY A 66 -9.09 0.07 6.34
N ALA A 67 -9.97 -0.73 6.94
CA ALA A 67 -11.31 -0.97 6.41
C ALA A 67 -12.17 0.30 6.43
N SER A 68 -12.12 1.07 7.52
CA SER A 68 -12.86 2.33 7.66
C SER A 68 -12.38 3.38 6.65
N LEU A 69 -11.06 3.55 6.51
CA LEU A 69 -10.47 4.45 5.54
C LEU A 69 -10.83 4.04 4.11
N TYR A 70 -10.72 2.76 3.80
CA TYR A 70 -11.11 2.26 2.49
C TYR A 70 -12.59 2.51 2.20
N LEU A 71 -13.47 2.26 3.15
CA LEU A 71 -14.91 2.51 3.00
C LEU A 71 -15.19 3.99 2.78
N ILE A 72 -14.59 4.86 3.57
CA ILE A 72 -14.75 6.33 3.43
C ILE A 72 -14.27 6.78 2.05
N LEU A 73 -13.07 6.38 1.65
CA LEU A 73 -12.50 6.74 0.36
C LEU A 73 -13.27 6.13 -0.81
N PHE A 74 -13.81 4.93 -0.65
CA PHE A 74 -14.66 4.28 -1.64
C PHE A 74 -15.96 5.07 -1.88
N LEU A 75 -16.57 5.56 -0.81
CA LEU A 75 -17.77 6.40 -0.89
C LEU A 75 -17.45 7.82 -1.41
N CYS A 76 -16.26 8.33 -1.11
CA CYS A 76 -15.79 9.62 -1.60
C CYS A 76 -15.34 9.60 -3.07
N ALA A 77 -15.00 8.42 -3.62
CA ALA A 77 -14.47 8.30 -4.97
C ALA A 77 -15.33 8.99 -6.06
N PRO A 78 -16.67 8.85 -6.11
CA PRO A 78 -17.49 9.57 -7.08
C PRO A 78 -17.43 11.09 -6.89
N PHE A 79 -17.36 11.59 -5.65
CA PHE A 79 -17.25 13.04 -5.38
C PHE A 79 -15.91 13.59 -5.86
N ILE A 80 -14.82 12.82 -5.69
CA ILE A 80 -13.51 13.19 -6.21
C ILE A 80 -13.57 13.24 -7.74
N ALA A 81 -14.17 12.25 -8.38
CA ALA A 81 -14.31 12.18 -9.82
C ALA A 81 -15.14 13.34 -10.38
N ASP A 82 -16.23 13.71 -9.71
CA ASP A 82 -17.08 14.84 -10.10
C ASP A 82 -16.35 16.18 -9.93
N PHE A 83 -15.59 16.34 -8.85
CA PHE A 83 -14.79 17.55 -8.61
C PHE A 83 -13.76 17.80 -9.70
N TYR A 84 -13.11 16.75 -10.18
CA TYR A 84 -12.12 16.83 -11.26
C TYR A 84 -12.71 16.64 -12.66
N HIS A 85 -14.03 16.51 -12.77
CA HIS A 85 -14.74 16.27 -14.03
C HIS A 85 -14.21 15.08 -14.84
N THR A 86 -13.80 14.01 -14.14
CA THR A 86 -13.20 12.82 -14.73
C THR A 86 -13.88 11.57 -14.18
N PRO A 87 -14.93 11.06 -14.85
CA PRO A 87 -15.71 9.90 -14.38
C PRO A 87 -14.91 8.62 -14.17
N GLU A 88 -13.87 8.41 -14.98
CA GLU A 88 -12.98 7.25 -14.89
C GLU A 88 -12.22 7.19 -13.57
N LEU A 89 -12.05 8.33 -12.92
CA LEU A 89 -11.36 8.46 -11.66
C LEU A 89 -12.05 7.68 -10.53
N THR A 90 -13.36 7.49 -10.60
CA THR A 90 -14.12 6.72 -9.61
C THR A 90 -13.64 5.27 -9.53
N ARG A 91 -13.51 4.59 -10.67
CA ARG A 91 -13.05 3.19 -10.71
C ARG A 91 -11.59 3.08 -10.31
N LEU A 92 -10.76 3.96 -10.82
CA LEU A 92 -9.34 4.01 -10.51
C LEU A 92 -9.11 4.25 -9.01
N ALA A 93 -9.83 5.20 -8.41
CA ALA A 93 -9.76 5.52 -6.99
C ALA A 93 -10.16 4.32 -6.12
N ARG A 94 -11.28 3.68 -6.43
CA ARG A 94 -11.75 2.50 -5.69
C ARG A 94 -10.76 1.34 -5.73
N PHE A 95 -10.12 1.14 -6.87
CA PHE A 95 -9.09 0.12 -7.00
C PHE A 95 -7.81 0.48 -6.24
N GLN A 96 -7.31 1.70 -6.40
CA GLN A 96 -6.06 2.13 -5.78
C GLN A 96 -6.16 2.23 -4.26
N PHE A 97 -7.28 2.71 -3.74
CA PHE A 97 -7.50 2.83 -2.30
C PHE A 97 -7.61 1.48 -1.58
N LEU A 98 -7.87 0.40 -2.31
CA LEU A 98 -7.82 -0.96 -1.77
C LEU A 98 -6.45 -1.27 -1.14
N SER A 99 -5.39 -0.62 -1.60
CA SER A 99 -4.05 -0.75 -1.04
C SER A 99 -3.98 -0.41 0.47
N PHE A 100 -4.81 0.50 0.96
CA PHE A 100 -4.87 0.82 2.39
C PHE A 100 -5.40 -0.34 3.22
N PHE A 101 -6.46 -0.98 2.74
CA PHE A 101 -7.01 -2.16 3.42
C PHE A 101 -6.02 -3.32 3.39
N ILE A 102 -5.43 -3.61 2.23
CA ILE A 102 -4.42 -4.67 2.12
C ILE A 102 -3.20 -4.35 2.99
N GLY A 103 -2.72 -3.09 2.97
CA GLY A 103 -1.56 -2.64 3.75
C GLY A 103 -1.76 -2.77 5.25
N SER A 104 -2.99 -2.62 5.75
CA SER A 104 -3.29 -2.74 7.18
C SER A 104 -2.96 -4.12 7.76
N PHE A 105 -3.02 -5.17 6.95
CA PHE A 105 -2.60 -6.52 7.35
C PHE A 105 -1.09 -6.65 7.54
N GLY A 106 -0.29 -5.76 6.96
CA GLY A 106 1.17 -5.76 7.05
C GLY A 106 1.72 -5.01 8.26
N THR A 107 0.91 -4.28 9.02
CA THR A 107 1.38 -3.39 10.10
C THR A 107 2.05 -4.15 11.24
N ALA A 108 1.38 -5.16 11.79
CA ALA A 108 1.93 -5.95 12.90
C ALA A 108 3.16 -6.79 12.48
N PRO A 109 3.17 -7.51 11.34
CA PRO A 109 4.38 -8.15 10.85
C PRO A 109 5.53 -7.14 10.64
N THR A 110 5.26 -5.96 10.08
CA THR A 110 6.28 -4.92 9.91
C THR A 110 6.88 -4.49 11.24
N ALA A 111 6.09 -4.27 12.26
CA ALA A 111 6.56 -3.93 13.60
C ALA A 111 7.43 -5.05 14.20
N TYR A 112 7.06 -6.30 13.97
CA TYR A 112 7.85 -7.47 14.38
C TYR A 112 9.24 -7.48 13.73
N PHE A 113 9.33 -7.25 12.42
CA PHE A 113 10.61 -7.19 11.70
C PHE A 113 11.49 -6.04 12.19
N PHE A 114 10.92 -4.86 12.44
CA PHE A 114 11.67 -3.72 12.97
C PHE A 114 12.20 -3.98 14.37
N ARG A 115 11.34 -4.51 15.25
CA ARG A 115 11.72 -4.77 16.62
C ARG A 115 12.85 -5.79 16.75
N ASN A 116 12.81 -6.82 15.93
CA ASN A 116 13.82 -7.89 15.91
C ASN A 116 15.03 -7.57 15.02
N LEU A 117 15.15 -6.34 14.52
CA LEU A 117 16.23 -5.87 13.66
C LEU A 117 16.47 -6.75 12.43
N MET A 118 15.41 -7.35 11.89
CA MET A 118 15.44 -8.18 10.68
C MET A 118 15.48 -7.32 9.40
N VAL A 119 16.50 -6.45 9.32
CA VAL A 119 16.62 -5.48 8.22
C VAL A 119 16.90 -6.15 6.89
N LYS A 120 17.69 -7.23 6.92
CA LYS A 120 18.07 -7.98 5.72
C LYS A 120 16.84 -8.62 5.06
N GLU A 121 16.06 -9.34 5.83
CA GLU A 121 14.85 -10.03 5.38
C GLU A 121 13.83 -9.01 4.86
N ARG A 122 13.65 -7.91 5.57
CA ARG A 122 12.76 -6.84 5.15
C ARG A 122 13.21 -6.20 3.85
N SER A 123 14.49 -5.95 3.67
CA SER A 123 15.04 -5.39 2.43
C SER A 123 14.84 -6.34 1.25
N GLN A 124 15.00 -7.63 1.45
CA GLN A 124 14.73 -8.65 0.44
C GLN A 124 13.25 -8.68 0.04
N ILE A 125 12.35 -8.60 1.01
CA ILE A 125 10.89 -8.51 0.76
C ILE A 125 10.56 -7.25 -0.06
N GLN A 126 11.12 -6.10 0.31
CA GLN A 126 10.89 -4.85 -0.43
C GLN A 126 11.42 -4.92 -1.86
N ILE A 127 12.62 -5.45 -2.07
CA ILE A 127 13.20 -5.61 -3.40
C ILE A 127 12.31 -6.52 -4.25
N ALA A 128 11.90 -7.67 -3.72
CA ALA A 128 11.00 -8.58 -4.42
C ALA A 128 9.67 -7.92 -4.77
N ALA A 129 9.07 -7.17 -3.84
CA ALA A 129 7.83 -6.44 -4.07
C ALA A 129 7.98 -5.37 -5.15
N ILE A 130 9.08 -4.61 -5.15
CA ILE A 130 9.38 -3.60 -6.17
C ILE A 130 9.55 -4.24 -7.54
N LEU A 131 10.28 -5.35 -7.64
CA LEU A 131 10.50 -6.05 -8.91
C LEU A 131 9.20 -6.60 -9.49
N ILE A 132 8.42 -7.31 -8.69
CA ILE A 132 7.15 -7.91 -9.13
C ILE A 132 6.16 -6.80 -9.53
N SER A 133 5.99 -5.78 -8.71
CA SER A 133 5.07 -4.68 -8.99
C SER A 133 5.53 -3.85 -10.19
N GLY A 134 6.82 -3.57 -10.29
CA GLY A 134 7.40 -2.81 -11.39
C GLY A 134 7.22 -3.52 -12.72
N ILE A 135 7.53 -4.80 -12.80
CA ILE A 135 7.32 -5.62 -13.99
C ILE A 135 5.84 -5.66 -14.36
N THR A 136 4.95 -5.87 -13.39
CA THR A 136 3.50 -5.89 -13.62
C THR A 136 2.98 -4.54 -14.12
N GLY A 137 3.39 -3.45 -13.47
CA GLY A 137 2.97 -2.09 -13.85
C GLY A 137 3.44 -1.69 -15.24
N VAL A 138 4.71 -1.96 -15.57
CA VAL A 138 5.26 -1.70 -16.92
C VAL A 138 4.58 -2.57 -17.98
N SER A 139 4.32 -3.85 -17.69
CA SER A 139 3.61 -4.74 -18.58
C SER A 139 2.19 -4.24 -18.87
N CYS A 140 1.45 -3.80 -17.87
CA CYS A 140 0.13 -3.22 -18.03
C CYS A 140 0.17 -1.93 -18.87
N ALA A 141 1.13 -1.04 -18.62
CA ALA A 141 1.30 0.19 -19.37
C ALA A 141 1.68 -0.10 -20.84
N TYR A 142 2.54 -1.09 -21.09
CA TYR A 142 2.93 -1.53 -22.43
C TYR A 142 1.74 -2.08 -23.24
N HIS A 143 0.81 -2.77 -22.57
CA HIS A 143 -0.42 -3.27 -23.20
C HIS A 143 -1.49 -2.18 -23.43
N GLY A 144 -1.18 -0.93 -23.18
CA GLY A 144 -2.08 0.19 -23.44
C GLY A 144 -3.11 0.46 -22.33
N TRP A 145 -2.88 -0.03 -21.12
CA TRP A 145 -3.77 0.21 -19.95
C TRP A 145 -3.62 1.61 -19.35
N GLY A 146 -2.65 2.41 -19.82
CA GLY A 146 -2.44 3.79 -19.39
C GLY A 146 -2.23 3.92 -17.90
N TYR A 147 -3.00 4.82 -17.26
CA TYR A 147 -2.94 5.08 -15.81
C TYR A 147 -3.21 3.84 -14.94
N TRP A 148 -3.93 2.83 -15.45
CA TRP A 148 -4.11 1.56 -14.75
C TRP A 148 -2.79 0.84 -14.46
N GLY A 149 -1.77 1.03 -15.28
CA GLY A 149 -0.44 0.50 -15.03
C GLY A 149 0.14 0.96 -13.70
N ILE A 150 0.01 2.23 -13.36
CA ILE A 150 0.47 2.77 -12.06
C ILE A 150 -0.39 2.28 -10.90
N ALA A 151 -1.72 2.24 -11.07
CA ALA A 151 -2.62 1.75 -10.04
C ALA A 151 -2.38 0.26 -9.73
N VAL A 152 -2.24 -0.57 -10.75
CA VAL A 152 -1.88 -1.99 -10.62
C VAL A 152 -0.53 -2.14 -9.94
N GLN A 153 0.48 -1.36 -10.33
CA GLN A 153 1.79 -1.37 -9.68
C GLN A 153 1.68 -1.10 -8.18
N THR A 154 0.92 -0.10 -7.77
CA THR A 154 0.73 0.25 -6.35
C THR A 154 0.07 -0.89 -5.58
N VAL A 155 -1.04 -1.42 -6.09
CA VAL A 155 -1.78 -2.51 -5.42
C VAL A 155 -0.95 -3.79 -5.38
N VAL A 156 -0.27 -4.14 -6.46
CA VAL A 156 0.61 -5.33 -6.51
C VAL A 156 1.78 -5.18 -5.56
N TYR A 157 2.39 -3.99 -5.47
CA TYR A 157 3.47 -3.72 -4.52
C TYR A 157 3.01 -3.96 -3.08
N VAL A 158 1.91 -3.36 -2.66
CA VAL A 158 1.37 -3.50 -1.30
C VAL A 158 0.97 -4.94 -1.03
N SER A 159 0.30 -5.60 -1.97
CA SER A 159 -0.12 -6.99 -1.84
C SER A 159 1.06 -7.94 -1.70
N THR A 160 2.06 -7.82 -2.57
CA THR A 160 3.26 -8.64 -2.55
C THR A 160 4.06 -8.43 -1.27
N ASN A 161 4.26 -7.18 -0.88
CA ASN A 161 4.95 -6.83 0.37
C ASN A 161 4.24 -7.43 1.59
N THR A 162 2.92 -7.31 1.66
CA THR A 162 2.12 -7.86 2.75
C THR A 162 2.16 -9.39 2.79
N ILE A 163 1.99 -10.05 1.64
CA ILE A 163 2.05 -11.51 1.55
C ILE A 163 3.43 -12.03 1.98
N LEU A 164 4.51 -11.43 1.50
CA LEU A 164 5.86 -11.84 1.86
C LEU A 164 6.16 -11.59 3.34
N LEU A 165 5.70 -10.48 3.91
CA LEU A 165 5.79 -10.23 5.35
C LEU A 165 5.09 -11.34 6.15
N TRP A 166 3.93 -11.79 5.70
CA TRP A 166 3.22 -12.90 6.33
C TRP A 166 3.92 -14.25 6.20
N ILE A 167 4.53 -14.52 5.05
CA ILE A 167 5.27 -15.78 4.82
C ILE A 167 6.49 -15.85 5.71
N PHE A 168 7.26 -14.77 5.77
CA PHE A 168 8.53 -14.73 6.52
C PHE A 168 8.39 -14.37 8.00
N SER A 169 7.24 -13.83 8.42
CA SER A 169 6.98 -13.52 9.83
C SER A 169 6.63 -14.79 10.61
N PRO A 170 7.31 -15.08 11.71
CA PRO A 170 6.91 -16.16 12.61
C PRO A 170 5.67 -15.81 13.46
N TRP A 171 5.35 -14.51 13.57
CA TRP A 171 4.17 -14.06 14.30
C TRP A 171 2.88 -14.35 13.53
N ARG A 172 1.85 -14.80 14.24
CA ARG A 172 0.50 -15.04 13.71
C ARG A 172 -0.55 -14.43 14.63
N PRO A 173 -1.61 -13.79 14.10
CA PRO A 173 -2.68 -13.26 14.92
C PRO A 173 -3.51 -14.39 15.54
N THR A 174 -4.06 -14.11 16.70
CA THR A 174 -5.03 -14.97 17.38
C THR A 174 -6.32 -14.20 17.64
N PHE A 175 -7.43 -14.90 17.57
CA PHE A 175 -8.71 -14.38 18.05
C PHE A 175 -8.76 -14.64 19.56
N SER A 176 -8.46 -13.63 20.37
CA SER A 176 -8.61 -13.69 21.82
C SER A 176 -9.42 -12.49 22.31
#